data_fe9d736aac36dd52e6cf58dba6308052
#
_entry.id   fe9d736aac36dd52e6cf58dba6308052
#
_cell.length_a   1.000
_cell.length_b   1.000
_cell.length_c   1.000
_cell.angle_alpha   90.00
_cell.angle_beta   90.00
_cell.angle_gamma   90.00
#
_symmetry.space_group_name_H-M   'P 1'
#
loop_
_entity.id
_entity.type
_entity.pdbx_description
1 polymer ?
#
loop_
_entity_poly.entity_id
_entity_poly.type
_entity_poly.pdbx_seq_one_letter_code
_entity_poly.pdbx_strand_id
1 'polypeptide(L)'
;MRLTLDQIEEQASARQLLLRLQLGGAGPLKTLRVVVARRSGEQSLDLLGELKGWCTPQREGLRLDTMRVQGTDTQDVGLLIWAATFAWALETTPCRVAWLLAIRDDPQQHRRLVRYFKQLGFRSKRELGAAVWDLPRRLIWGGSGLLMHGDCAEGLMRCGRRLQLR
;
A
#
# COMPACT_ATOMS: atom_id res chain seq x y z
N MET A 1 -0.31 -13.86 -16.42
CA MET A 1 -0.10 -14.60 -15.16
C MET A 1 0.08 -13.59 -14.02
N ARG A 2 -0.55 -13.85 -12.90
CA ARG A 2 -0.50 -12.95 -11.74
C ARG A 2 0.76 -13.22 -10.92
N LEU A 3 1.46 -12.14 -10.52
CA LEU A 3 2.60 -12.27 -9.62
C LEU A 3 2.16 -12.81 -8.26
N THR A 4 2.95 -13.72 -7.72
CA THR A 4 2.78 -14.23 -6.36
C THR A 4 3.64 -13.44 -5.37
N LEU A 5 3.32 -13.56 -4.08
CA LEU A 5 4.11 -12.92 -3.04
C LEU A 5 5.57 -13.43 -3.06
N ASP A 6 5.76 -14.73 -3.26
CA ASP A 6 7.11 -15.33 -3.37
C ASP A 6 7.91 -14.71 -4.52
N GLN A 7 7.27 -14.55 -5.68
CA GLN A 7 7.92 -13.91 -6.84
C GLN A 7 8.28 -12.44 -6.56
N ILE A 8 7.47 -11.74 -5.78
CA ILE A 8 7.76 -10.36 -5.39
C ILE A 8 8.93 -10.31 -4.42
N GLU A 9 9.02 -11.26 -3.50
CA GLU A 9 10.18 -11.38 -2.60
C GLU A 9 11.45 -11.68 -3.39
N GLU A 10 11.38 -12.54 -4.41
CA GLU A 10 12.50 -12.78 -5.32
C GLU A 10 12.92 -11.52 -6.07
N GLN A 11 11.95 -10.72 -6.53
CA GLN A 11 12.23 -9.44 -7.18
C GLN A 11 12.93 -8.46 -6.23
N ALA A 12 12.55 -8.45 -4.96
CA ALA A 12 13.22 -7.63 -3.95
C ALA A 12 14.67 -8.12 -3.74
N SER A 13 14.87 -9.43 -3.59
CA SER A 13 16.18 -10.03 -3.39
C SER A 13 17.12 -9.77 -4.57
N ALA A 14 16.60 -9.82 -5.80
CA ALA A 14 17.37 -9.52 -7.01
C ALA A 14 17.88 -8.07 -7.03
N ARG A 15 17.22 -7.18 -6.29
CA ARG A 15 17.61 -5.78 -6.11
C ARG A 15 18.40 -5.53 -4.83
N GLN A 16 18.80 -6.59 -4.15
CA GLN A 16 19.50 -6.53 -2.86
C GLN A 16 18.67 -5.84 -1.76
N LEU A 17 17.35 -6.00 -1.84
CA LEU A 17 16.41 -5.46 -0.88
C LEU A 17 15.79 -6.60 -0.06
N LEU A 18 15.46 -6.31 1.18
CA LEU A 18 14.75 -7.22 2.08
C LEU A 18 13.30 -6.77 2.18
N LEU A 19 12.39 -7.65 1.79
CA LEU A 19 10.95 -7.44 1.89
C LEU A 19 10.41 -8.34 3.00
N ARG A 20 9.68 -7.76 3.93
CA ARG A 20 9.07 -8.51 5.05
C ARG A 20 7.65 -8.05 5.28
N LEU A 21 6.80 -9.02 5.57
CA LEU A 21 5.43 -8.81 5.98
C LEU A 21 5.28 -9.21 7.44
N GLN A 22 4.70 -8.32 8.22
CA GLN A 22 4.34 -8.58 9.62
C GLN A 22 2.84 -8.58 9.73
N LEU A 23 2.28 -9.72 10.14
CA LEU A 23 0.86 -9.95 10.24
C LEU A 23 0.45 -10.01 11.70
N GLY A 24 -0.70 -9.46 12.02
CA GLY A 24 -1.26 -9.46 13.36
C GLY A 24 -2.77 -9.36 13.34
N GLY A 25 -3.35 -8.95 14.45
CA GLY A 25 -4.79 -8.76 14.59
C GLY A 25 -5.44 -9.81 15.48
N ALA A 26 -6.74 -9.69 15.65
CA ALA A 26 -7.54 -10.57 16.48
C ALA A 26 -8.90 -10.82 15.83
N GLY A 27 -9.38 -12.07 15.88
CA GLY A 27 -10.65 -12.46 15.28
C GLY A 27 -10.70 -12.17 13.79
N PRO A 28 -11.77 -11.53 13.31
CA PRO A 28 -11.91 -11.23 11.88
C PRO A 28 -11.02 -10.07 11.41
N LEU A 29 -10.45 -9.28 12.34
CA LEU A 29 -9.59 -8.16 12.01
C LEU A 29 -8.14 -8.63 11.84
N LYS A 30 -7.58 -8.42 10.66
CA LYS A 30 -6.17 -8.68 10.37
C LYS A 30 -5.43 -7.36 10.16
N THR A 31 -4.22 -7.27 10.70
CA THR A 31 -3.34 -6.12 10.47
C THR A 31 -2.16 -6.54 9.63
N LEU A 32 -1.68 -5.62 8.81
CA LEU A 32 -0.56 -5.84 7.90
C LEU A 32 0.44 -4.70 8.05
N ARG A 33 1.70 -5.06 8.13
CA ARG A 33 2.81 -4.13 7.98
C ARG A 33 3.78 -4.70 6.95
N VAL A 34 4.01 -3.97 5.87
CA VAL A 34 4.98 -4.34 4.84
C VAL A 34 6.18 -3.41 4.98
N VAL A 35 7.37 -3.98 5.05
CA VAL A 35 8.61 -3.22 5.16
C VAL A 35 9.58 -3.64 4.08
N VAL A 36 10.34 -2.67 3.57
CA VAL A 36 11.47 -2.88 2.68
C VAL A 36 12.69 -2.21 3.29
N ALA A 37 13.78 -2.95 3.38
CA ALA A 37 15.03 -2.49 3.97
C ALA A 37 16.21 -2.89 3.08
N ARG A 38 17.34 -2.24 3.28
CA ARG A 38 18.62 -2.56 2.63
C ARG A 38 19.69 -2.76 3.70
N ARG A 39 20.56 -3.75 3.51
CA ARG A 39 21.71 -3.92 4.40
C ARG A 39 22.68 -2.78 4.20
N SER A 40 23.03 -2.10 5.30
CA SER A 40 24.02 -1.02 5.33
C SER A 40 25.34 -1.44 5.97
N GLY A 41 25.40 -2.65 6.56
CA GLY A 41 26.56 -3.24 7.19
C GLY A 41 26.28 -4.69 7.59
N GLU A 42 27.19 -5.34 8.31
CA GLU A 42 27.03 -6.74 8.70
C GLU A 42 25.83 -6.97 9.62
N GLN A 43 25.51 -6.00 10.48
CA GLN A 43 24.43 -6.11 11.46
C GLN A 43 23.45 -4.94 11.43
N SER A 44 23.48 -4.12 10.38
CA SER A 44 22.62 -2.95 10.29
C SER A 44 21.78 -2.99 9.04
N LEU A 45 20.53 -2.50 9.18
CA LEU A 45 19.54 -2.40 8.11
C LEU A 45 19.02 -0.98 8.05
N ASP A 46 18.94 -0.44 6.85
CA ASP A 46 18.28 0.84 6.60
C ASP A 46 16.84 0.58 6.16
N LEU A 47 15.88 1.07 6.91
CA LEU A 47 14.47 1.01 6.56
C LEU A 47 14.22 2.00 5.41
N LEU A 48 13.81 1.48 4.26
CA LEU A 48 13.57 2.28 3.05
C LEU A 48 12.10 2.56 2.82
N GLY A 49 11.24 1.68 3.27
CA GLY A 49 9.81 1.89 3.09
C GLY A 49 8.96 1.04 4.02
N GLU A 50 7.77 1.52 4.28
CA GLU A 50 6.80 0.88 5.16
C GLU A 50 5.39 1.22 4.71
N LEU A 51 4.51 0.23 4.76
CA LEU A 51 3.08 0.41 4.58
C LEU A 51 2.37 -0.31 5.72
N LYS A 52 1.38 0.33 6.31
CA LYS A 52 0.50 -0.26 7.32
C LYS A 52 -0.93 -0.27 6.82
N GLY A 53 -1.63 -1.34 7.13
CA GLY A 53 -3.03 -1.48 6.79
C GLY A 53 -3.71 -2.50 7.67
N TRP A 54 -5.00 -2.66 7.46
CA TRP A 54 -5.81 -3.66 8.16
C TRP A 54 -6.95 -4.11 7.25
N CYS A 55 -7.47 -5.27 7.53
CA CYS A 55 -8.59 -5.77 6.74
C CYS A 55 -9.60 -6.55 7.59
N THR A 56 -10.82 -6.54 7.12
CA THR A 56 -11.90 -7.41 7.56
C THR A 56 -12.17 -8.44 6.45
N PRO A 57 -12.84 -9.59 6.75
CA PRO A 57 -13.01 -10.66 5.76
C PRO A 57 -14.13 -10.37 4.76
N GLN A 58 -14.02 -9.25 4.07
CA GLN A 58 -14.99 -8.79 3.08
C GLN A 58 -14.26 -8.40 1.79
N ARG A 59 -14.97 -8.46 0.69
CA ARG A 59 -14.41 -8.09 -0.61
C ARG A 59 -13.79 -6.69 -0.61
N GLU A 60 -14.45 -5.72 0.03
CA GLU A 60 -14.00 -4.33 0.14
C GLU A 60 -13.38 -4.04 1.50
N GLY A 61 -12.82 -5.05 2.16
CA GLY A 61 -12.37 -4.95 3.55
C GLY A 61 -10.97 -4.41 3.77
N LEU A 62 -10.15 -4.27 2.73
CA LEU A 62 -8.77 -3.81 2.90
C LEU A 62 -8.70 -2.29 3.03
N ARG A 63 -8.09 -1.83 4.13
CA ARG A 63 -7.88 -0.42 4.43
C ARG A 63 -6.39 -0.14 4.57
N LEU A 64 -5.87 0.77 3.78
CA LEU A 64 -4.47 1.17 3.80
C LEU A 64 -4.35 2.47 4.59
N ASP A 65 -3.58 2.43 5.66
CA ASP A 65 -3.52 3.51 6.64
C ASP A 65 -2.38 4.48 6.36
N THR A 66 -1.14 3.97 6.37
CA THR A 66 0.04 4.81 6.17
C THR A 66 1.01 4.15 5.22
N MET A 67 1.69 4.98 4.44
CA MET A 67 2.81 4.56 3.62
C MET A 67 3.91 5.61 3.69
N ARG A 68 5.15 5.14 3.81
CA ARG A 68 6.34 5.99 3.86
C ARG A 68 7.46 5.35 3.05
N VAL A 69 8.15 6.16 2.27
CA VAL A 69 9.38 5.78 1.57
C VAL A 69 10.44 6.83 1.86
N GLN A 70 11.65 6.41 2.19
CA GLN A 70 12.75 7.31 2.58
C GLN A 70 14.10 6.72 2.15
N GLY A 71 15.12 7.58 2.13
CA GLY A 71 16.48 7.17 1.77
C GLY A 71 16.78 7.40 0.29
N THR A 72 17.91 6.83 -0.16
CA THR A 72 18.40 6.93 -1.53
C THR A 72 18.18 5.62 -2.30
N ASP A 73 18.15 5.70 -3.64
CA ASP A 73 17.94 4.55 -4.53
C ASP A 73 16.69 3.74 -4.16
N THR A 74 15.57 4.44 -4.03
CA THR A 74 14.30 3.87 -3.57
C THR A 74 13.26 3.73 -4.68
N GLN A 75 13.68 3.73 -5.93
CA GLN A 75 12.79 3.77 -7.11
C GLN A 75 11.78 2.62 -7.14
N ASP A 76 12.21 1.42 -6.75
CA ASP A 76 11.37 0.24 -6.79
C ASP A 76 10.76 -0.12 -5.43
N VAL A 77 11.14 0.57 -4.36
CA VAL A 77 10.67 0.29 -2.99
C VAL A 77 9.16 0.40 -2.90
N GLY A 78 8.61 1.50 -3.39
CA GLY A 78 7.15 1.71 -3.39
C GLY A 78 6.41 0.65 -4.19
N LEU A 79 6.91 0.31 -5.38
CA LEU A 79 6.30 -0.71 -6.24
C LEU A 79 6.31 -2.09 -5.58
N LEU A 80 7.41 -2.46 -4.91
CA LEU A 80 7.52 -3.73 -4.19
C LEU A 80 6.54 -3.78 -3.01
N ILE A 81 6.41 -2.70 -2.27
CA ILE A 81 5.47 -2.60 -1.15
C ILE A 81 4.03 -2.78 -1.64
N TRP A 82 3.63 -2.06 -2.69
CA TRP A 82 2.29 -2.17 -3.26
C TRP A 82 2.02 -3.54 -3.82
N ALA A 83 2.97 -4.09 -4.59
CA ALA A 83 2.83 -5.42 -5.15
C ALA A 83 2.66 -6.49 -4.05
N ALA A 84 3.48 -6.42 -3.00
CA ALA A 84 3.39 -7.35 -1.86
C ALA A 84 2.04 -7.22 -1.14
N THR A 85 1.56 -6.00 -0.92
CA THR A 85 0.27 -5.74 -0.28
C THR A 85 -0.88 -6.35 -1.08
N PHE A 86 -0.92 -6.09 -2.39
CA PHE A 86 -1.97 -6.62 -3.25
C PHE A 86 -1.89 -8.16 -3.39
N ALA A 87 -0.68 -8.71 -3.55
CA ALA A 87 -0.50 -10.16 -3.64
C ALA A 87 -0.96 -10.86 -2.35
N TRP A 88 -0.54 -10.34 -1.20
CA TRP A 88 -0.98 -10.85 0.10
C TRP A 88 -2.50 -10.85 0.21
N ALA A 89 -3.14 -9.72 -0.12
CA ALA A 89 -4.60 -9.62 -0.05
C ALA A 89 -5.29 -10.66 -0.93
N LEU A 90 -4.82 -10.83 -2.16
CA LEU A 90 -5.40 -11.77 -3.12
C LEU A 90 -5.16 -13.24 -2.76
N GLU A 91 -4.02 -13.56 -2.16
CA GLU A 91 -3.64 -14.92 -1.84
C GLU A 91 -4.21 -15.41 -0.51
N THR A 92 -4.30 -14.53 0.50
CA THR A 92 -4.58 -14.95 1.88
C THR A 92 -5.85 -14.37 2.47
N THR A 93 -6.55 -13.50 1.76
CA THR A 93 -7.79 -12.87 2.27
C THR A 93 -8.86 -12.87 1.19
N PRO A 94 -10.15 -12.67 1.57
CA PRO A 94 -11.21 -12.47 0.59
C PRO A 94 -11.24 -11.03 0.02
N CYS A 95 -10.35 -10.16 0.48
CA CYS A 95 -10.31 -8.77 0.01
C CYS A 95 -9.89 -8.68 -1.46
N ARG A 96 -10.62 -7.89 -2.22
CA ARG A 96 -10.36 -7.66 -3.65
C ARG A 96 -10.26 -6.18 -3.98
N VAL A 97 -10.74 -5.33 -3.09
CA VAL A 97 -10.72 -3.87 -3.24
C VAL A 97 -10.03 -3.26 -2.03
N ALA A 98 -9.06 -2.39 -2.28
CA ALA A 98 -8.33 -1.64 -1.27
C ALA A 98 -8.84 -0.20 -1.23
N TRP A 99 -8.89 0.37 -0.03
CA TRP A 99 -9.30 1.73 0.22
C TRP A 99 -8.18 2.50 0.90
N LEU A 100 -8.02 3.76 0.51
CA LEU A 100 -7.08 4.68 1.14
C LEU A 100 -7.62 6.10 1.13
N LEU A 101 -7.00 6.95 1.94
CA LEU A 101 -7.27 8.38 1.98
C LEU A 101 -6.05 9.15 1.51
N ALA A 102 -6.20 9.91 0.41
CA ALA A 102 -5.18 10.86 -0.01
C ALA A 102 -5.35 12.13 0.81
N ILE A 103 -4.52 12.30 1.83
CA ILE A 103 -4.63 13.41 2.80
C ILE A 103 -4.44 14.76 2.12
N ARG A 104 -5.23 15.76 2.57
CA ARG A 104 -5.22 17.11 2.03
C ARG A 104 -4.59 18.07 3.03
N ASP A 105 -3.28 17.95 3.24
CA ASP A 105 -2.54 18.90 4.09
C ASP A 105 -1.98 20.07 3.29
N ASP A 106 -1.42 19.77 2.12
CA ASP A 106 -0.84 20.72 1.18
C ASP A 106 -1.42 20.45 -0.21
N PRO A 107 -1.98 21.47 -0.91
CA PRO A 107 -2.58 21.29 -2.22
C PRO A 107 -1.65 20.66 -3.27
N GLN A 108 -0.37 21.03 -3.29
CA GLN A 108 0.59 20.44 -4.24
C GLN A 108 0.89 18.98 -3.92
N GLN A 109 1.14 18.69 -2.66
CA GLN A 109 1.41 17.33 -2.20
C GLN A 109 0.19 16.44 -2.37
N HIS A 110 -1.00 16.96 -2.10
CA HIS A 110 -2.25 16.23 -2.33
C HIS A 110 -2.41 15.84 -3.80
N ARG A 111 -2.17 16.76 -4.74
CA ARG A 111 -2.25 16.47 -6.18
C ARG A 111 -1.24 15.42 -6.62
N ARG A 112 -0.02 15.45 -6.08
CA ARG A 112 1.01 14.44 -6.34
C ARG A 112 0.59 13.06 -5.83
N LEU A 113 0.04 13.01 -4.62
CA LEU A 113 -0.45 11.76 -4.02
C LEU A 113 -1.59 11.17 -4.83
N VAL A 114 -2.58 11.97 -5.20
CA VAL A 114 -3.72 11.52 -6.02
C VAL A 114 -3.25 10.98 -7.36
N ARG A 115 -2.32 11.67 -8.02
CA ARG A 115 -1.74 11.22 -9.30
C ARG A 115 -1.00 9.89 -9.12
N TYR A 116 -0.21 9.79 -8.08
CA TYR A 116 0.53 8.57 -7.73
C TYR A 116 -0.42 7.39 -7.52
N PHE A 117 -1.46 7.57 -6.73
CA PHE A 117 -2.43 6.50 -6.47
C PHE A 117 -3.22 6.13 -7.74
N LYS A 118 -3.54 7.09 -8.59
CA LYS A 118 -4.19 6.80 -9.87
C LYS A 118 -3.31 5.95 -10.80
N GLN A 119 -2.00 6.14 -10.76
CA GLN A 119 -1.05 5.31 -11.51
C GLN A 119 -1.05 3.85 -11.03
N LEU A 120 -1.38 3.61 -9.77
CA LEU A 120 -1.52 2.27 -9.19
C LEU A 120 -2.88 1.64 -9.44
N GLY A 121 -3.81 2.34 -10.07
CA GLY A 121 -5.15 1.86 -10.35
C GLY A 121 -6.23 2.34 -9.38
N PHE A 122 -5.89 3.19 -8.42
CA PHE A 122 -6.87 3.77 -7.52
C PHE A 122 -7.71 4.84 -8.24
N ARG A 123 -8.97 4.89 -7.87
CA ARG A 123 -9.95 5.84 -8.41
C ARG A 123 -10.55 6.65 -7.28
N SER A 124 -10.86 7.91 -7.58
CA SER A 124 -11.54 8.77 -6.63
C SER A 124 -12.94 8.26 -6.35
N LYS A 125 -13.28 8.14 -5.08
CA LYS A 125 -14.64 7.75 -4.68
C LYS A 125 -15.40 8.94 -4.10
N ARG A 126 -14.75 9.71 -3.22
CA ARG A 126 -15.41 10.77 -2.49
C ARG A 126 -14.42 11.67 -1.79
N GLU A 127 -14.68 12.99 -1.77
CA GLU A 127 -13.98 13.90 -0.90
C GLU A 127 -14.59 13.86 0.50
N LEU A 128 -13.71 13.75 1.50
CA LEU A 128 -14.11 13.87 2.91
C LEU A 128 -13.73 15.25 3.40
N GLY A 129 -14.75 16.01 3.81
CA GLY A 129 -14.59 17.38 4.29
C GLY A 129 -14.99 17.52 5.75
N ALA A 130 -15.36 18.76 6.12
CA ALA A 130 -15.82 19.09 7.46
C ALA A 130 -17.32 18.81 7.68
N ALA A 131 -18.04 18.32 6.68
CA ALA A 131 -19.45 18.05 6.78
C ALA A 131 -19.74 16.94 7.81
N VAL A 132 -20.81 17.10 8.58
CA VAL A 132 -21.17 16.17 9.67
C VAL A 132 -21.35 14.74 9.17
N TRP A 133 -21.93 14.57 8.00
CA TRP A 133 -22.16 13.24 7.40
C TRP A 133 -20.90 12.54 6.95
N ASP A 134 -19.75 13.24 6.88
CA ASP A 134 -18.44 12.65 6.60
C ASP A 134 -17.74 12.15 7.87
N LEU A 135 -18.22 12.53 9.07
CA LEU A 135 -17.55 12.24 10.34
C LEU A 135 -17.21 10.76 10.54
N PRO A 136 -18.09 9.78 10.28
CA PRO A 136 -17.75 8.38 10.49
C PRO A 136 -16.52 7.94 9.68
N ARG A 137 -16.42 8.39 8.44
CA ARG A 137 -15.27 8.07 7.57
C ARG A 137 -14.01 8.82 8.00
N ARG A 138 -14.14 10.07 8.42
CA ARG A 138 -13.01 10.83 8.96
C ARG A 138 -12.46 10.21 10.25
N LEU A 139 -13.32 9.67 11.10
CA LEU A 139 -12.89 8.97 12.30
C LEU A 139 -12.09 7.71 11.97
N ILE A 140 -12.49 6.99 10.93
CA ILE A 140 -11.77 5.79 10.47
C ILE A 140 -10.40 6.15 9.88
N TRP A 141 -10.34 7.22 9.07
CA TRP A 141 -9.16 7.60 8.31
C TRP A 141 -8.29 8.67 8.98
N GLY A 142 -8.75 9.26 10.06
CA GLY A 142 -7.96 10.21 10.85
C GLY A 142 -7.82 11.62 10.28
N GLY A 143 -8.60 11.99 9.26
CA GLY A 143 -8.52 13.33 8.71
C GLY A 143 -9.40 13.56 7.50
N SER A 144 -9.25 14.73 6.89
CA SER A 144 -9.91 15.06 5.63
C SER A 144 -9.01 14.72 4.44
N GLY A 145 -9.63 14.42 3.31
CA GLY A 145 -8.92 14.10 2.09
C GLY A 145 -9.84 13.48 1.05
N LEU A 146 -9.23 12.95 0.01
CA LEU A 146 -9.93 12.24 -1.05
C LEU A 146 -9.90 10.74 -0.76
N LEU A 147 -11.08 10.16 -0.56
CA LEU A 147 -11.21 8.71 -0.41
C LEU A 147 -11.05 8.05 -1.77
N MET A 148 -10.12 7.11 -1.87
CA MET A 148 -9.82 6.39 -3.10
C MET A 148 -9.96 4.90 -2.89
N HIS A 149 -10.34 4.19 -3.95
CA HIS A 149 -10.41 2.73 -3.94
C HIS A 149 -9.79 2.17 -5.21
N GLY A 150 -9.26 0.95 -5.11
CA GLY A 150 -8.63 0.29 -6.24
C GLY A 150 -8.80 -1.21 -6.17
N ASP A 151 -8.88 -1.84 -7.34
CA ASP A 151 -8.90 -3.29 -7.47
C ASP A 151 -7.49 -3.84 -7.22
N CYS A 152 -7.40 -4.82 -6.32
CA CYS A 152 -6.10 -5.39 -5.94
C CYS A 152 -5.42 -6.12 -7.10
N ALA A 153 -6.19 -6.82 -7.94
CA ALA A 153 -5.63 -7.54 -9.09
C ALA A 153 -5.10 -6.56 -10.15
N GLU A 154 -5.82 -5.48 -10.42
CA GLU A 154 -5.36 -4.43 -11.32
C GLU A 154 -4.12 -3.73 -10.78
N GLY A 155 -4.11 -3.40 -9.49
CA GLY A 155 -2.96 -2.78 -8.84
C GLY A 155 -1.72 -3.65 -8.91
N LEU A 156 -1.86 -4.95 -8.65
CA LEU A 156 -0.75 -5.90 -8.75
C LEU A 156 -0.21 -6.00 -10.18
N MET A 157 -1.10 -6.05 -11.16
CA MET A 157 -0.71 -6.10 -12.57
C MET A 157 0.09 -4.85 -12.96
N ARG A 158 -0.36 -3.68 -12.55
CA ARG A 158 0.32 -2.41 -12.84
C ARG A 158 1.71 -2.35 -12.20
N CYS A 159 1.81 -2.76 -10.93
CA CYS A 159 3.10 -2.84 -10.24
C CYS A 159 4.05 -3.82 -10.94
N GLY A 160 3.56 -5.00 -11.30
CA GLY A 160 4.36 -6.03 -11.97
C GLY A 160 4.92 -5.56 -13.30
N ARG A 161 4.12 -4.90 -14.13
CA ARG A 161 4.59 -4.33 -15.40
C ARG A 161 5.71 -3.32 -15.19
N ARG A 162 5.56 -2.44 -14.19
CA ARG A 162 6.56 -1.41 -13.91
C ARG A 162 7.85 -2.00 -13.35
N LEU A 163 7.77 -3.06 -12.55
CA LEU A 163 8.94 -3.77 -12.03
C LEU A 163 9.68 -4.52 -13.14
N GLN A 164 8.98 -5.07 -14.12
CA GLN A 164 9.60 -5.79 -15.24
C GLN A 164 10.31 -4.86 -16.24
N LEU A 165 9.87 -3.61 -16.33
CA LEU A 165 10.47 -2.62 -17.23
C LEU A 165 11.77 -2.00 -16.69
N ARG A 166 12.20 -2.36 -15.49
CA ARG A 166 13.39 -1.89 -14.80
C ARG A 166 14.31 -3.08 -14.50
#